data_41158df2779db4848b439b945b843714
#
_entry.id   41158df2779db4848b439b945b843714
#
_cell.length_a   1.000
_cell.length_b   1.000
_cell.length_c   1.000
_cell.angle_alpha   90.00
_cell.angle_beta   90.00
_cell.angle_gamma   90.00
#
_symmetry.space_group_name_H-M   'P 1'
#
loop_
_entity.id
_entity.type
_entity.pdbx_description
1 polymer ?
#
loop_
_entity_poly.entity_id
_entity_poly.type
_entity_poly.pdbx_seq_one_letter_code
_entity_poly.pdbx_strand_id
1 'polypeptide(L)'
;MRGTVVIFVKTPVAGRVKTRLGAEIGYGRAAALFRIMTQRTISESLKGAWRTVLAVDPPNAAHISARFWPQDIARVPQGGGDLGDRMGRVFANAPHGPVVIIGAD
;
A
#
# COMPACT_ATOMS: atom_id res chain seq x y z
N MET A 1 17.17 -14.55 9.74
CA MET A 1 17.01 -13.50 8.72
C MET A 1 15.62 -12.92 8.82
N ARG A 2 15.51 -11.61 8.88
CA ARG A 2 14.23 -10.92 9.06
C ARG A 2 13.42 -10.93 7.77
N GLY A 3 12.14 -11.27 7.86
CA GLY A 3 11.24 -11.23 6.72
C GLY A 3 10.76 -9.80 6.44
N THR A 4 10.25 -9.59 5.24
CA THR A 4 9.70 -8.31 4.79
C THR A 4 8.26 -8.50 4.33
N VAL A 5 7.35 -7.67 4.82
CA VAL A 5 5.98 -7.56 4.33
C VAL A 5 5.87 -6.28 3.52
N VAL A 6 5.49 -6.41 2.26
CA VAL A 6 5.26 -5.26 1.37
C VAL A 6 3.76 -5.11 1.18
N ILE A 7 3.23 -3.96 1.57
CA ILE A 7 1.80 -3.66 1.46
C ILE A 7 1.60 -2.76 0.25
N PHE A 8 0.84 -3.24 -0.73
CA PHE A 8 0.47 -2.46 -1.90
C PHE A 8 -0.70 -1.56 -1.52
N VAL A 9 -0.49 -0.26 -1.59
CA VAL A 9 -1.47 0.75 -1.20
C VAL A 9 -1.63 1.79 -2.31
N LYS A 10 -2.83 2.41 -2.35
CA LYS A 10 -3.10 3.58 -3.18
C LYS A 10 -3.37 4.76 -2.28
N THR A 11 -3.05 5.97 -2.74
CA THR A 11 -3.50 7.17 -2.06
C THR A 11 -5.02 7.20 -2.07
N PRO A 12 -5.69 7.37 -0.91
CA PRO A 12 -7.15 7.31 -0.84
C PRO A 12 -7.82 8.57 -1.39
N VAL A 13 -7.89 8.63 -2.73
CA VAL A 13 -8.50 9.75 -3.45
C VAL A 13 -9.86 9.32 -3.96
N ALA A 14 -10.90 10.12 -3.69
CA ALA A 14 -12.25 9.86 -4.17
C ALA A 14 -12.28 9.69 -5.69
N GLY A 15 -13.00 8.68 -6.16
CA GLY A 15 -13.07 8.33 -7.58
C GLY A 15 -11.93 7.49 -8.11
N ARG A 16 -10.90 7.22 -7.30
CA ARG A 16 -9.73 6.43 -7.71
C ARG A 16 -9.57 5.13 -6.93
N VAL A 17 -10.21 5.01 -5.77
CA VAL A 17 -10.19 3.80 -4.94
C VAL A 17 -11.60 3.33 -4.69
N LYS A 18 -11.79 2.01 -4.59
CA LYS A 18 -13.11 1.40 -4.32
C LYS A 18 -14.20 1.92 -5.24
N THR A 19 -13.93 1.95 -6.55
CA THR A 19 -14.86 2.58 -7.52
C THR A 19 -16.21 1.87 -7.63
N ARG A 20 -16.26 0.55 -7.47
CA ARG A 20 -17.54 -0.19 -7.45
C ARG A 20 -18.37 0.23 -6.24
N LEU A 21 -17.78 0.24 -5.07
CA LEU A 21 -18.44 0.67 -3.85
C LEU A 21 -18.83 2.14 -3.94
N GLY A 22 -17.96 2.98 -4.51
CA GLY A 22 -18.23 4.39 -4.70
C GLY A 22 -19.44 4.68 -5.56
N ALA A 23 -19.72 3.84 -6.57
CA ALA A 23 -20.91 3.98 -7.39
C ALA A 23 -22.21 3.75 -6.58
N GLU A 24 -22.14 2.97 -5.50
CA GLU A 24 -23.31 2.67 -4.66
C GLU A 24 -23.49 3.62 -3.49
N ILE A 25 -22.39 3.98 -2.80
CA ILE A 25 -22.44 4.76 -1.55
C ILE A 25 -21.84 6.16 -1.67
N GLY A 26 -21.29 6.50 -2.84
CA GLY A 26 -20.57 7.75 -3.07
C GLY A 26 -19.05 7.56 -2.98
N TYR A 27 -18.33 8.24 -3.87
CA TYR A 27 -16.88 8.07 -3.99
C TYR A 27 -16.12 8.60 -2.77
N GLY A 28 -16.62 9.66 -2.12
CA GLY A 28 -16.02 10.19 -0.91
C GLY A 28 -16.10 9.21 0.25
N ARG A 29 -17.26 8.57 0.44
CA ARG A 29 -17.45 7.56 1.49
C ARG A 29 -16.60 6.31 1.22
N ALA A 30 -16.50 5.90 -0.04
CA ALA A 30 -15.70 4.75 -0.42
C ALA A 30 -14.21 5.02 -0.16
N ALA A 31 -13.72 6.21 -0.47
CA ALA A 31 -12.34 6.59 -0.19
C ALA A 31 -12.05 6.65 1.32
N ALA A 32 -13.00 7.16 2.11
CA ALA A 32 -12.86 7.20 3.57
C ALA A 32 -12.78 5.79 4.16
N LEU A 33 -13.62 4.88 3.69
CA LEU A 33 -13.60 3.48 4.12
C LEU A 33 -12.28 2.81 3.74
N PHE A 34 -11.81 3.02 2.51
CA PHE A 34 -10.53 2.50 2.05
C PHE A 34 -9.38 2.99 2.93
N ARG A 35 -9.39 4.27 3.31
CA ARG A 35 -8.37 4.84 4.18
C ARG A 35 -8.34 4.14 5.54
N ILE A 36 -9.51 3.90 6.14
CA ILE A 36 -9.62 3.22 7.43
C ILE A 36 -9.08 1.78 7.33
N MET A 37 -9.49 1.06 6.30
CA MET A 37 -9.06 -0.31 6.07
C MET A 37 -7.55 -0.40 5.84
N THR A 38 -7.00 0.53 5.07
CA THR A 38 -5.55 0.59 4.81
C THR A 38 -4.77 0.86 6.09
N GLN A 39 -5.22 1.82 6.90
CA GLN A 39 -4.57 2.12 8.17
C GLN A 39 -4.62 0.93 9.12
N ARG A 40 -5.71 0.18 9.14
CA ARG A 40 -5.84 -1.02 9.96
C ARG A 40 -4.88 -2.12 9.51
N THR A 41 -4.76 -2.34 8.20
CA THR A 41 -3.83 -3.31 7.64
C THR A 41 -2.38 -2.96 8.02
N ILE A 42 -2.02 -1.69 7.91
CA ILE A 42 -0.69 -1.22 8.28
C ILE A 42 -0.44 -1.45 9.78
N SER A 43 -1.38 -1.07 10.62
CA SER A 43 -1.28 -1.26 12.07
C SER A 43 -1.07 -2.72 12.46
N GLU A 44 -1.82 -3.61 11.85
CA GLU A 44 -1.67 -5.05 12.13
C GLU A 44 -0.30 -5.56 11.65
N SER A 45 0.16 -5.10 10.50
CA SER A 45 1.48 -5.49 9.98
C SER A 45 2.61 -5.07 10.91
N LEU A 46 2.49 -3.90 11.55
CA LEU A 46 3.53 -3.39 12.44
C LEU A 46 3.69 -4.16 13.74
N LYS A 47 2.73 -5.00 14.09
CA LYS A 47 2.79 -5.82 15.33
C LYS A 47 3.74 -7.01 15.20
N GLY A 48 4.12 -7.38 13.98
CA GLY A 48 4.99 -8.53 13.76
C GLY A 48 6.48 -8.19 13.84
N ALA A 49 7.30 -9.23 13.84
CA ALA A 49 8.76 -9.09 13.92
C ALA A 49 9.43 -8.93 12.56
N TRP A 50 8.67 -8.69 11.50
CA TRP A 50 9.15 -8.47 10.14
C TRP A 50 9.33 -6.98 9.86
N ARG A 51 9.99 -6.68 8.74
CA ARG A 51 10.08 -5.32 8.21
C ARG A 51 8.83 -5.02 7.39
N THR A 52 8.21 -3.88 7.59
CA THR A 52 7.05 -3.43 6.81
C THR A 52 7.46 -2.32 5.85
N VAL A 53 7.08 -2.46 4.58
CA VAL A 53 7.32 -1.49 3.53
C VAL A 53 6.02 -1.22 2.80
N LEU A 54 5.72 0.04 2.51
CA LEU A 54 4.56 0.42 1.70
C LEU A 54 5.00 0.63 0.25
N ALA A 55 4.36 -0.08 -0.67
CA ALA A 55 4.52 0.16 -2.10
C ALA A 55 3.30 0.97 -2.56
N VAL A 56 3.52 2.21 -2.96
CA VAL A 56 2.46 3.19 -3.16
C VAL A 56 2.18 3.47 -4.64
N ASP A 57 0.93 3.75 -4.96
CA ASP A 57 0.47 4.15 -6.27
C ASP A 57 -0.45 5.38 -6.11
N PRO A 58 -0.30 6.43 -6.90
CA PRO A 58 0.68 6.61 -7.98
C PRO A 58 2.13 6.77 -7.47
N PRO A 59 3.17 6.62 -8.32
CA PRO A 59 4.57 6.60 -7.86
C PRO A 59 5.00 7.83 -7.08
N ASN A 60 4.50 9.02 -7.42
CA ASN A 60 4.82 10.24 -6.70
C ASN A 60 4.22 10.29 -5.30
N ALA A 61 3.26 9.44 -4.99
CA ALA A 61 2.68 9.37 -3.66
C ALA A 61 3.68 8.91 -2.59
N ALA A 62 4.79 8.29 -3.00
CA ALA A 62 5.86 7.96 -2.07
C ALA A 62 6.43 9.21 -1.38
N HIS A 63 6.31 10.37 -2.02
CA HIS A 63 6.86 11.63 -1.53
C HIS A 63 5.81 12.63 -1.07
N ILE A 64 4.59 12.56 -1.62
CA ILE A 64 3.58 13.62 -1.49
C ILE A 64 2.56 13.33 -0.39
N SER A 65 2.16 12.09 -0.20
CA SER A 65 1.02 11.75 0.67
C SER A 65 1.45 11.39 2.08
N ALA A 66 2.38 12.16 2.65
CA ALA A 66 2.94 11.88 3.97
C ALA A 66 1.88 11.84 5.09
N ARG A 67 0.78 12.53 4.92
CA ARG A 67 -0.29 12.58 5.95
C ARG A 67 -1.06 11.28 6.10
N PHE A 68 -1.12 10.47 5.06
CA PHE A 68 -1.87 9.21 5.08
C PHE A 68 -1.04 8.06 5.63
N TRP A 69 0.28 8.21 5.62
CA TRP A 69 1.18 7.11 5.93
C TRP A 69 1.98 7.41 7.20
N PRO A 70 2.21 6.39 8.05
CA PRO A 70 3.14 6.55 9.16
C PRO A 70 4.53 6.99 8.67
N GLN A 71 5.13 7.94 9.35
CA GLN A 71 6.38 8.55 8.87
C GLN A 71 7.61 7.66 9.02
N ASP A 72 7.55 6.71 9.93
CA ASP A 72 8.67 5.83 10.23
C ASP A 72 8.65 4.52 9.42
N ILE A 73 7.72 4.38 8.48
CA ILE A 73 7.66 3.22 7.59
C ILE A 73 8.25 3.60 6.24
N ALA A 74 9.14 2.75 5.72
CA ALA A 74 9.71 2.93 4.40
C ALA A 74 8.61 2.87 3.33
N ARG A 75 8.69 3.76 2.35
CA ARG A 75 7.76 3.83 1.22
C ARG A 75 8.55 3.76 -0.08
N VAL A 76 8.04 2.95 -1.00
CA VAL A 76 8.61 2.83 -2.34
C VAL A 76 7.49 2.97 -3.36
N PRO A 77 7.75 3.47 -4.57
CA PRO A 77 6.74 3.48 -5.62
C PRO A 77 6.51 2.07 -6.13
N GLN A 78 5.26 1.73 -6.48
CA GLN A 78 4.98 0.47 -7.17
C GLN A 78 5.62 0.44 -8.55
N GLY A 79 5.73 1.59 -9.18
CA GLY A 79 6.21 1.71 -10.55
C GLY A 79 5.09 1.50 -11.56
N GLY A 80 5.45 1.40 -12.82
CA GLY A 80 4.52 1.18 -13.90
C GLY A 80 4.33 -0.29 -14.24
N GLY A 81 3.44 -0.55 -15.20
CA GLY A 81 3.16 -1.89 -15.67
C GLY A 81 1.95 -2.51 -15.00
N ASP A 82 1.70 -3.76 -15.30
CA ASP A 82 0.61 -4.51 -14.68
C ASP A 82 0.99 -4.99 -13.27
N LEU A 83 0.09 -5.70 -12.62
CA LEU A 83 0.33 -6.19 -11.27
C LEU A 83 1.52 -7.14 -11.21
N GLY A 84 1.67 -8.01 -12.19
CA GLY A 84 2.81 -8.94 -12.27
C GLY A 84 4.14 -8.21 -12.36
N ASP A 85 4.21 -7.15 -13.18
CA ASP A 85 5.40 -6.31 -13.30
C ASP A 85 5.75 -5.66 -11.96
N ARG A 86 4.75 -5.12 -11.28
CA ARG A 86 4.93 -4.44 -10.00
C ARG A 86 5.38 -5.39 -8.89
N MET A 87 4.79 -6.57 -8.83
CA MET A 87 5.19 -7.61 -7.87
C MET A 87 6.60 -8.12 -8.16
N GLY A 88 6.93 -8.36 -9.43
CA GLY A 88 8.27 -8.79 -9.84
C GLY A 88 9.35 -7.79 -9.43
N ARG A 89 9.05 -6.50 -9.58
CA ARG A 89 9.96 -5.43 -9.16
C ARG A 89 10.21 -5.46 -7.65
N VAL A 90 9.17 -5.71 -6.86
CA VAL A 90 9.31 -5.84 -5.41
C VAL A 90 10.24 -7.00 -5.04
N PHE A 91 10.01 -8.17 -5.63
CA PHE A 91 10.86 -9.33 -5.35
C PHE A 91 12.31 -9.12 -5.78
N ALA A 92 12.53 -8.43 -6.90
CA ALA A 92 13.87 -8.16 -7.41
C ALA A 92 14.65 -7.21 -6.51
N ASN A 93 13.98 -6.28 -5.83
CA ASN A 93 14.62 -5.22 -5.05
C ASN A 93 14.51 -5.40 -3.54
N ALA A 94 13.84 -6.46 -3.09
CA ALA A 94 13.65 -6.70 -1.66
C ALA A 94 14.97 -7.12 -0.99
N PRO A 95 15.13 -6.82 0.32
CA PRO A 95 16.26 -7.35 1.08
C PRO A 95 16.26 -8.87 1.12
N HIS A 96 17.40 -9.46 1.47
CA HIS A 96 17.47 -10.89 1.68
C HIS A 96 16.49 -11.36 2.75
N GLY A 97 15.94 -12.54 2.55
CA GLY A 97 14.99 -13.13 3.46
C GLY A 97 13.61 -13.31 2.82
N PRO A 98 12.66 -13.90 3.54
CA PRO A 98 11.31 -14.10 3.03
C PRO A 98 10.63 -12.75 2.72
N VAL A 99 9.86 -12.72 1.64
CA VAL A 99 9.08 -11.54 1.23
C VAL A 99 7.65 -11.96 0.99
N VAL A 100 6.72 -11.25 1.62
CA VAL A 100 5.29 -11.43 1.42
C VAL A 100 4.71 -10.13 0.91
N ILE A 101 3.91 -10.20 -0.15
CA ILE A 101 3.18 -9.05 -0.69
C ILE A 101 1.71 -9.20 -0.31
N ILE A 102 1.14 -8.16 0.26
CA ILE A 102 -0.29 -8.10 0.54
C ILE A 102 -0.89 -6.84 -0.06
N GLY A 103 -2.15 -6.92 -0.46
CA GLY A 103 -2.92 -5.77 -0.91
C GLY A 103 -3.75 -5.21 0.23
N ALA A 104 -3.85 -3.89 0.31
CA ALA A 104 -4.69 -3.22 1.30
C ALA A 104 -6.13 -3.03 0.79
N ASP A 105 -6.37 -3.35 -0.47
CA ASP A 105 -7.67 -3.15 -1.10
C ASP A 105 -8.52 -4.42 -1.07
#